data_dbd0d79797602bc3b94645bd7e21fa89
#
_entry.id   dbd0d79797602bc3b94645bd7e21fa89
#
_cell.length_a   1.000
_cell.length_b   1.000
_cell.length_c   1.000
_cell.angle_alpha   90.00
_cell.angle_beta   90.00
_cell.angle_gamma   90.00
#
_symmetry.space_group_name_H-M   'P 1'
#
loop_
_entity.id
_entity.type
_entity.pdbx_description
1 polymer ?
#
loop_
_entity_poly.entity_id
_entity_poly.type
_entity_poly.pdbx_seq_one_letter_code
_entity_poly.pdbx_strand_id
1 'polypeptide(L)'
;MMNDVTLMKEEKSALLRRNLEQLPGLNCGLCGYKTCEDFAAFLTMSGTPEQMKRCVSLTQVTAAPIQAPSQARDSCEGCTSVIFPFSGGIPDWKDFLGREYDFVLSTFPNDPGPRETILPHNPSLTRELDIKKGDVIIGRPMGMSCGCPITHCGVVMDVDQKTGIIVWCVTGPLQPRLKGFKDLGYYAAEAYEGIVKDTKKELKVGLRFWFLPRRCMLQWRHSGLVNFIAHTKDGLRVRIEGLMIG
;
A
#
# COMPACT_ATOMS: atom_id res chain seq x y z
N MET A 1 29.87 45.53 17.29
CA MET A 1 28.90 45.23 16.17
C MET A 1 29.05 43.84 15.52
N MET A 2 30.01 42.98 15.89
CA MET A 2 30.15 41.62 15.33
C MET A 2 29.39 40.52 16.09
N ASN A 3 28.91 40.78 17.30
CA ASN A 3 28.20 39.75 18.11
C ASN A 3 26.73 39.59 17.78
N ASP A 4 26.09 40.61 17.19
CA ASP A 4 24.63 40.61 16.98
C ASP A 4 24.22 39.70 15.81
N VAL A 5 24.99 39.66 14.74
CA VAL A 5 24.73 38.84 13.54
C VAL A 5 24.91 37.35 13.82
N THR A 6 25.83 36.99 14.71
CA THR A 6 26.11 35.60 15.09
C THR A 6 25.00 35.05 15.99
N LEU A 7 24.55 35.84 16.95
CA LEU A 7 23.39 35.51 17.81
C LEU A 7 22.11 35.30 17.03
N MET A 8 21.80 36.14 16.04
CA MET A 8 20.64 36.01 15.18
C MET A 8 20.69 34.75 14.29
N LYS A 9 21.89 34.30 13.88
CA LYS A 9 22.07 33.05 13.12
C LYS A 9 21.85 31.82 13.99
N GLU A 10 22.31 31.84 15.22
CA GLU A 10 22.14 30.72 16.18
C GLU A 10 20.67 30.55 16.58
N GLU A 11 19.98 31.65 16.88
CA GLU A 11 18.52 31.64 17.18
C GLU A 11 17.69 31.11 16.02
N LYS A 12 18.02 31.52 14.79
CA LYS A 12 17.33 31.07 13.58
C LYS A 12 17.55 29.57 13.31
N SER A 13 18.77 29.09 13.57
CA SER A 13 19.13 27.67 13.47
C SER A 13 18.40 26.84 14.54
N ALA A 14 18.31 27.34 15.76
CA ALA A 14 17.56 26.66 16.84
C ALA A 14 16.06 26.60 16.55
N LEU A 15 15.48 27.68 16.01
CA LEU A 15 14.08 27.73 15.63
C LEU A 15 13.76 26.77 14.46
N LEU A 16 14.65 26.67 13.48
CA LEU A 16 14.53 25.71 12.38
C LEU A 16 14.49 24.26 12.87
N ARG A 17 15.42 23.91 13.77
CA ARG A 17 15.45 22.57 14.38
C ARG A 17 14.18 22.28 15.15
N ARG A 18 13.70 23.21 15.96
CA ARG A 18 12.47 23.09 16.73
C ARG A 18 11.24 22.88 15.83
N ASN A 19 11.14 23.62 14.73
CA ASN A 19 10.06 23.47 13.76
C ASN A 19 10.15 22.12 13.05
N LEU A 20 11.34 21.63 12.73
CA LEU A 20 11.57 20.35 12.09
C LEU A 20 11.21 19.18 13.01
N GLU A 21 11.55 19.25 14.29
CA GLU A 21 11.22 18.23 15.31
C GLU A 21 9.69 18.09 15.53
N GLN A 22 8.93 19.13 15.28
CA GLN A 22 7.48 19.12 15.38
C GLN A 22 6.79 18.54 14.13
N LEU A 23 7.49 18.41 13.02
CA LEU A 23 6.96 17.89 11.78
C LEU A 23 7.19 16.36 11.69
N PRO A 24 6.25 15.61 11.05
CA PRO A 24 6.30 14.15 11.02
C PRO A 24 7.40 13.56 10.13
N GLY A 25 8.19 14.38 9.42
CA GLY A 25 9.27 13.93 8.54
C GLY A 25 8.82 13.16 7.29
N LEU A 26 7.53 13.13 6.98
CA LEU A 26 6.95 12.28 5.92
C LEU A 26 7.22 12.78 4.50
N ASN A 27 7.65 14.03 4.32
CA ASN A 27 7.88 14.67 3.01
C ASN A 27 6.73 14.45 2.01
N CYS A 28 5.48 14.45 2.52
CA CYS A 28 4.29 14.05 1.74
C CYS A 28 3.78 15.11 0.75
N GLY A 29 4.30 16.35 0.83
CA GLY A 29 3.90 17.46 -0.06
C GLY A 29 2.51 18.05 0.19
N LEU A 30 1.69 17.49 1.08
CA LEU A 30 0.29 17.92 1.30
C LEU A 30 0.16 19.34 1.89
N CYS A 31 1.19 19.83 2.56
CA CYS A 31 1.25 21.21 3.05
C CYS A 31 1.62 22.23 1.96
N GLY A 32 1.94 21.77 0.73
CA GLY A 32 2.37 22.61 -0.40
C GLY A 32 3.89 22.78 -0.52
N TYR A 33 4.68 22.11 0.33
CA TYR A 33 6.16 22.10 0.29
C TYR A 33 6.66 20.70 -0.02
N LYS A 34 7.75 20.57 -0.80
CA LYS A 34 8.28 19.27 -1.24
C LYS A 34 8.79 18.42 -0.08
N THR A 35 9.44 19.07 0.90
CA THR A 35 10.00 18.39 2.07
C THR A 35 9.51 19.04 3.36
N CYS A 36 9.60 18.31 4.47
CA CYS A 36 9.34 18.86 5.80
C CYS A 36 10.38 19.91 6.18
N GLU A 37 11.61 19.81 5.64
CA GLU A 37 12.65 20.82 5.83
C GLU A 37 12.29 22.15 5.15
N ASP A 38 11.81 22.12 3.90
CA ASP A 38 11.33 23.31 3.20
C ASP A 38 10.20 24.01 3.96
N PHE A 39 9.29 23.21 4.51
CA PHE A 39 8.19 23.74 5.30
C PHE A 39 8.67 24.30 6.65
N ALA A 40 9.61 23.66 7.34
CA ALA A 40 10.23 24.16 8.56
C ALA A 40 10.99 25.45 8.31
N ALA A 41 11.71 25.56 7.18
CA ALA A 41 12.40 26.78 6.78
C ALA A 41 11.41 27.93 6.54
N PHE A 42 10.30 27.68 5.86
CA PHE A 42 9.23 28.66 5.68
C PHE A 42 8.64 29.13 7.03
N LEU A 43 8.35 28.21 7.94
CA LEU A 43 7.84 28.53 9.27
C LEU A 43 8.83 29.37 10.08
N THR A 44 10.12 29.17 9.87
CA THR A 44 11.19 29.92 10.55
C THR A 44 11.33 31.35 10.01
N MET A 45 11.03 31.55 8.72
CA MET A 45 11.22 32.86 8.07
C MET A 45 9.99 33.77 8.16
N SER A 46 8.80 33.22 8.05
CA SER A 46 7.55 33.99 7.92
C SER A 46 6.34 33.30 8.58
N GLY A 47 6.57 32.16 9.27
CA GLY A 47 5.50 31.35 9.81
C GLY A 47 4.91 31.90 11.12
N THR A 48 3.59 31.88 11.17
CA THR A 48 2.86 32.00 12.45
C THR A 48 2.59 30.58 12.97
N PRO A 49 2.43 30.39 14.30
CA PRO A 49 2.07 29.09 14.88
C PRO A 49 0.82 28.44 14.23
N GLU A 50 -0.08 29.24 13.69
CA GLU A 50 -1.27 28.76 12.99
C GLU A 50 -0.97 28.10 11.66
N GLN A 51 0.10 28.50 10.98
CA GLN A 51 0.50 27.91 9.71
C GLN A 51 1.03 26.47 9.85
N MET A 52 1.45 26.07 11.05
CA MET A 52 1.81 24.68 11.33
C MET A 52 0.61 23.73 11.15
N LYS A 53 -0.61 24.22 11.32
CA LYS A 53 -1.86 23.48 11.05
C LYS A 53 -2.04 23.09 9.56
N ARG A 54 -1.25 23.66 8.64
CA ARG A 54 -1.23 23.23 7.23
C ARG A 54 -0.64 21.83 7.05
N CYS A 55 0.11 21.34 8.03
CA CYS A 55 0.53 19.95 8.04
C CYS A 55 -0.64 19.05 8.43
N VAL A 56 -1.22 18.36 7.45
CA VAL A 56 -2.40 17.50 7.62
C VAL A 56 -2.15 16.40 8.66
N SER A 57 -0.91 15.91 8.76
CA SER A 57 -0.54 14.89 9.74
C SER A 57 -0.56 15.39 11.20
N LEU A 58 -0.42 16.71 11.44
CA LEU A 58 -0.52 17.29 12.77
C LEU A 58 -1.98 17.60 13.17
N THR A 59 -2.85 17.92 12.21
CA THR A 59 -4.26 18.20 12.47
C THR A 59 -5.10 16.95 12.74
N GLN A 60 -4.62 15.78 12.32
CA GLN A 60 -5.31 14.51 12.60
C GLN A 60 -5.12 13.99 14.03
N VAL A 61 -4.20 14.55 14.80
CA VAL A 61 -3.92 14.14 16.20
C VAL A 61 -4.93 14.69 17.21
N THR A 62 -5.80 15.63 16.83
CA THR A 62 -6.81 16.22 17.73
C THR A 62 -8.21 15.56 17.64
N ALA A 63 -8.37 14.52 16.84
CA ALA A 63 -9.55 13.68 16.90
C ALA A 63 -9.44 12.74 18.12
N ALA A 64 -10.45 12.75 19.01
CA ALA A 64 -10.51 11.95 20.22
C ALA A 64 -10.12 10.47 19.98
N PRO A 65 -9.46 9.82 20.94
CA PRO A 65 -9.04 8.44 20.78
C PRO A 65 -10.27 7.54 20.65
N ILE A 66 -10.48 6.99 19.48
CA ILE A 66 -11.40 5.87 19.28
C ILE A 66 -10.77 4.69 20.01
N GLN A 67 -11.39 4.26 21.11
CA GLN A 67 -10.98 3.08 21.84
C GLN A 67 -11.04 1.88 20.91
N ALA A 68 -9.87 1.38 20.52
CA ALA A 68 -9.75 0.16 19.75
C ALA A 68 -10.10 -1.03 20.66
N PRO A 69 -10.96 -1.97 20.21
CA PRO A 69 -11.14 -3.23 20.92
C PRO A 69 -9.84 -4.01 20.89
N SER A 70 -9.34 -4.35 22.10
CA SER A 70 -8.20 -5.22 22.30
C SER A 70 -8.52 -6.61 21.79
N GLN A 71 -7.88 -7.03 20.70
CA GLN A 71 -7.50 -8.38 20.34
C GLN A 71 -7.37 -8.52 18.81
N ALA A 72 -6.16 -8.34 18.32
CA ALA A 72 -5.53 -9.07 17.22
C ALA A 72 -4.12 -8.50 17.02
N ARG A 73 -3.19 -9.02 17.83
CA ARG A 73 -1.77 -8.84 17.55
C ARG A 73 -1.42 -9.80 16.43
N ASP A 74 -1.25 -9.28 15.23
CA ASP A 74 -0.39 -9.91 14.23
C ASP A 74 0.50 -8.84 13.62
N SER A 75 1.72 -8.97 13.99
CA SER A 75 2.92 -8.22 13.75
C SER A 75 3.08 -7.64 12.35
N CYS A 76 2.72 -6.40 12.21
CA CYS A 76 3.40 -5.47 11.34
C CYS A 76 3.46 -4.12 12.08
N GLU A 77 4.47 -3.96 12.96
CA GLU A 77 4.75 -2.68 13.61
C GLU A 77 5.05 -1.65 12.53
N GLY A 78 4.13 -0.72 12.32
CA GLY A 78 4.25 0.38 11.36
C GLY A 78 3.23 0.42 10.24
N CYS A 79 2.40 -0.59 10.05
CA CYS A 79 1.24 -0.53 9.16
C CYS A 79 -0.03 -0.19 9.96
N THR A 80 -0.21 1.06 10.37
CA THR A 80 -1.56 1.58 10.59
C THR A 80 -2.20 1.76 9.21
N SER A 81 -2.46 0.61 8.54
CA SER A 81 -3.47 0.58 7.51
C SER A 81 -4.74 1.11 8.15
N VAL A 82 -5.42 2.00 7.48
CA VAL A 82 -6.84 2.24 7.72
C VAL A 82 -7.52 0.89 7.44
N ILE A 83 -7.48 0.01 8.44
CA ILE A 83 -8.27 -1.20 8.47
C ILE A 83 -9.66 -0.68 8.75
N PHE A 84 -10.47 -0.54 7.71
CA PHE A 84 -11.90 -0.55 7.94
C PHE A 84 -12.17 -1.83 8.72
N PRO A 85 -12.77 -1.72 9.93
CA PRO A 85 -13.04 -2.90 10.71
C PRO A 85 -13.95 -3.80 9.85
N PHE A 86 -13.42 -4.92 9.41
CA PHE A 86 -14.24 -6.04 9.01
C PHE A 86 -14.85 -6.54 10.33
N SER A 87 -15.90 -5.83 10.78
CA SER A 87 -16.75 -6.33 11.85
C SER A 87 -17.23 -7.69 11.39
N GLY A 88 -17.04 -8.74 12.21
CA GLY A 88 -17.35 -10.14 11.91
C GLY A 88 -18.85 -10.42 11.70
N GLY A 89 -19.56 -9.55 11.00
CA GLY A 89 -20.86 -9.76 10.42
C GLY A 89 -20.75 -10.45 9.07
N ILE A 90 -21.81 -11.05 8.60
CA ILE A 90 -21.97 -11.59 7.24
C ILE A 90 -21.45 -10.52 6.28
N PRO A 91 -20.45 -10.82 5.42
CA PRO A 91 -19.92 -9.84 4.49
C PRO A 91 -21.06 -9.25 3.68
N ASP A 92 -21.16 -7.93 3.58
CA ASP A 92 -22.18 -7.28 2.72
C ASP A 92 -22.00 -7.62 1.23
N TRP A 93 -20.96 -8.39 0.91
CA TRP A 93 -20.61 -8.87 -0.44
C TRP A 93 -20.62 -7.77 -1.51
N LYS A 94 -20.40 -6.52 -1.09
CA LYS A 94 -20.33 -5.35 -1.94
C LYS A 94 -18.99 -4.65 -1.79
N ASP A 95 -18.45 -4.19 -2.91
CA ASP A 95 -17.24 -3.38 -2.95
C ASP A 95 -17.53 -1.92 -2.53
N PHE A 96 -16.50 -1.08 -2.51
CA PHE A 96 -16.65 0.33 -2.13
C PHE A 96 -17.65 1.10 -3.02
N LEU A 97 -17.88 0.65 -4.25
CA LEU A 97 -18.87 1.25 -5.18
C LEU A 97 -20.25 0.58 -5.10
N GLY A 98 -20.48 -0.28 -4.10
CA GLY A 98 -21.75 -0.99 -3.92
C GLY A 98 -21.97 -2.15 -4.90
N ARG A 99 -20.96 -2.61 -5.61
CA ARG A 99 -21.06 -3.68 -6.62
C ARG A 99 -20.79 -5.04 -5.98
N GLU A 100 -21.60 -6.03 -6.32
CA GLU A 100 -21.50 -7.36 -5.73
C GLU A 100 -20.25 -8.12 -6.18
N TYR A 101 -19.67 -8.92 -5.28
CA TYR A 101 -18.63 -9.89 -5.55
C TYR A 101 -18.96 -11.26 -4.95
N ASP A 102 -18.29 -12.29 -5.42
CA ASP A 102 -18.60 -13.68 -5.07
C ASP A 102 -17.78 -14.19 -3.88
N PHE A 103 -16.54 -13.68 -3.69
CA PHE A 103 -15.67 -14.06 -2.57
C PHE A 103 -14.59 -13.02 -2.29
N VAL A 104 -14.00 -13.09 -1.11
CA VAL A 104 -12.80 -12.34 -0.73
C VAL A 104 -11.56 -13.21 -0.94
N LEU A 105 -10.59 -12.71 -1.71
CA LEU A 105 -9.29 -13.34 -1.82
C LEU A 105 -8.40 -12.87 -0.67
N SER A 106 -8.24 -13.74 0.34
CA SER A 106 -7.44 -13.47 1.54
C SER A 106 -5.98 -13.85 1.34
N THR A 107 -5.13 -13.40 2.26
CA THR A 107 -3.69 -13.68 2.27
C THR A 107 -3.40 -15.13 2.67
N PHE A 108 -2.25 -15.64 2.25
CA PHE A 108 -1.68 -16.83 2.91
C PHE A 108 -1.26 -16.50 4.36
N PRO A 109 -1.15 -17.51 5.23
CA PRO A 109 -0.55 -17.30 6.55
C PRO A 109 0.83 -16.64 6.43
N ASN A 110 1.05 -15.59 7.21
CA ASN A 110 2.30 -14.80 7.26
C ASN A 110 2.61 -13.94 6.03
N ASP A 111 1.77 -13.94 5.00
CA ASP A 111 1.95 -13.03 3.86
C ASP A 111 1.29 -11.67 4.15
N PRO A 112 1.91 -10.56 3.72
CA PRO A 112 1.37 -9.22 3.96
C PRO A 112 0.14 -8.88 3.11
N GLY A 113 -0.15 -9.65 2.06
CA GLY A 113 -1.29 -9.50 1.15
C GLY A 113 -1.53 -10.75 0.31
N PRO A 114 -2.58 -10.83 -0.51
CA PRO A 114 -2.69 -11.83 -1.56
C PRO A 114 -1.49 -11.73 -2.50
N ARG A 115 -1.01 -12.86 -2.99
CA ARG A 115 0.09 -12.89 -3.95
C ARG A 115 -0.41 -12.48 -5.32
N GLU A 116 0.28 -11.55 -5.95
CA GLU A 116 0.09 -11.19 -7.34
C GLU A 116 1.32 -11.60 -8.13
N THR A 117 1.14 -12.35 -9.20
CA THR A 117 2.19 -12.66 -10.17
C THR A 117 2.19 -11.56 -11.22
N ILE A 118 3.32 -10.93 -11.43
CA ILE A 118 3.48 -9.81 -12.35
C ILE A 118 4.65 -10.02 -13.30
N LEU A 119 4.53 -9.45 -14.50
CA LEU A 119 5.60 -9.35 -15.46
C LEU A 119 5.85 -7.86 -15.76
N PRO A 120 7.04 -7.31 -15.44
CA PRO A 120 7.40 -5.96 -15.85
C PRO A 120 7.28 -5.78 -17.36
N HIS A 121 6.84 -4.60 -17.81
CA HIS A 121 6.77 -4.28 -19.24
C HIS A 121 8.15 -4.45 -19.93
N ASN A 122 9.21 -4.11 -19.21
CA ASN A 122 10.57 -4.49 -19.58
C ASN A 122 11.06 -5.57 -18.58
N PRO A 123 11.03 -6.87 -18.96
CA PRO A 123 11.45 -7.97 -18.08
C PRO A 123 12.93 -7.90 -17.65
N SER A 124 13.79 -7.19 -18.41
CA SER A 124 15.20 -7.02 -18.03
C SER A 124 15.39 -6.21 -16.78
N LEU A 125 14.42 -5.32 -16.42
CA LEU A 125 14.44 -4.53 -15.20
C LEU A 125 14.54 -5.38 -13.93
N THR A 126 13.99 -6.59 -13.94
CA THR A 126 14.11 -7.51 -12.81
C THR A 126 15.58 -7.80 -12.47
N ARG A 127 16.42 -7.96 -13.48
CA ARG A 127 17.87 -8.17 -13.33
C ARG A 127 18.63 -6.87 -13.14
N GLU A 128 18.32 -5.85 -13.93
CA GLU A 128 19.00 -4.54 -13.87
C GLU A 128 18.86 -3.87 -12.51
N LEU A 129 17.69 -3.98 -11.90
CA LEU A 129 17.43 -3.48 -10.56
C LEU A 129 17.83 -4.45 -9.45
N ASP A 130 18.39 -5.63 -9.81
CA ASP A 130 18.76 -6.69 -8.86
C ASP A 130 17.62 -6.97 -7.85
N ILE A 131 16.41 -7.21 -8.38
CA ILE A 131 15.24 -7.43 -7.54
C ILE A 131 15.34 -8.76 -6.82
N LYS A 132 15.11 -8.76 -5.51
CA LYS A 132 15.22 -9.93 -4.63
C LYS A 132 14.01 -10.07 -3.74
N LYS A 133 13.79 -11.27 -3.24
CA LYS A 133 12.81 -11.53 -2.19
C LYS A 133 13.01 -10.60 -1.00
N GLY A 134 11.93 -9.97 -0.54
CA GLY A 134 11.92 -9.00 0.56
C GLY A 134 12.08 -7.55 0.12
N ASP A 135 12.46 -7.29 -1.14
CA ASP A 135 12.52 -5.93 -1.68
C ASP A 135 11.12 -5.30 -1.68
N VAL A 136 11.10 -3.98 -1.49
CA VAL A 136 9.90 -3.18 -1.73
C VAL A 136 9.98 -2.62 -3.14
N ILE A 137 8.95 -2.88 -3.92
CA ILE A 137 8.85 -2.40 -5.29
C ILE A 137 7.56 -1.60 -5.50
N ILE A 138 7.61 -0.68 -6.45
CA ILE A 138 6.43 0.01 -6.95
C ILE A 138 6.26 -0.28 -8.43
N GLY A 139 5.02 -0.21 -8.91
CA GLY A 139 4.71 -0.35 -10.32
C GLY A 139 3.26 -0.02 -10.63
N ARG A 140 2.98 0.24 -11.89
CA ARG A 140 1.65 0.57 -12.36
C ARG A 140 1.13 -0.54 -13.29
N PRO A 141 -0.03 -1.15 -12.99
CA PRO A 141 -0.62 -2.13 -13.88
C PRO A 141 -0.95 -1.52 -15.24
N MET A 142 -0.66 -2.24 -16.30
CA MET A 142 -1.07 -1.84 -17.65
C MET A 142 -2.58 -1.99 -17.82
N GLY A 143 -3.19 -1.09 -18.60
CA GLY A 143 -4.63 -1.12 -18.87
C GLY A 143 -5.13 -2.39 -19.54
N MET A 144 -4.26 -3.10 -20.28
CA MET A 144 -4.57 -4.38 -20.91
C MET A 144 -4.49 -5.60 -19.98
N SER A 145 -4.01 -5.42 -18.74
CA SER A 145 -4.01 -6.48 -17.73
C SER A 145 -5.18 -6.31 -16.75
N CYS A 146 -4.96 -5.87 -15.51
CA CYS A 146 -6.09 -5.65 -14.60
C CYS A 146 -6.78 -4.29 -14.78
N GLY A 147 -6.13 -3.31 -15.42
CA GLY A 147 -6.70 -1.98 -15.68
C GLY A 147 -6.78 -1.07 -14.45
N CYS A 148 -6.09 -1.39 -13.36
CA CYS A 148 -6.10 -0.54 -12.15
C CYS A 148 -5.44 0.83 -12.42
N PRO A 149 -6.12 1.95 -12.07
CA PRO A 149 -5.63 3.30 -12.43
C PRO A 149 -4.54 3.83 -11.49
N ILE A 150 -4.20 3.12 -10.41
CA ILE A 150 -3.24 3.60 -9.40
C ILE A 150 -1.93 2.82 -9.44
N THR A 151 -0.85 3.48 -8.99
CA THR A 151 0.44 2.82 -8.75
C THR A 151 0.34 1.96 -7.50
N HIS A 152 0.71 0.71 -7.64
CA HIS A 152 0.80 -0.23 -6.53
C HIS A 152 2.19 -0.21 -5.91
N CYS A 153 2.25 -0.62 -4.65
CA CYS A 153 3.50 -0.96 -4.00
C CYS A 153 3.33 -2.28 -3.25
N GLY A 154 4.41 -3.02 -3.15
CA GLY A 154 4.37 -4.32 -2.51
C GLY A 154 5.73 -4.86 -2.14
N VAL A 155 5.72 -5.99 -1.44
CA VAL A 155 6.91 -6.72 -1.03
C VAL A 155 7.07 -7.92 -1.94
N VAL A 156 8.27 -8.11 -2.47
CA VAL A 156 8.63 -9.26 -3.32
C VAL A 156 8.66 -10.52 -2.48
N MET A 157 7.87 -11.51 -2.87
CA MET A 157 7.80 -12.83 -2.22
C MET A 157 8.69 -13.83 -2.92
N ASP A 158 8.78 -13.74 -4.25
CA ASP A 158 9.60 -14.59 -5.09
C ASP A 158 9.92 -13.90 -6.41
N VAL A 159 10.99 -14.32 -7.09
CA VAL A 159 11.44 -13.72 -8.35
C VAL A 159 12.15 -14.75 -9.23
N ASP A 160 11.77 -14.83 -10.49
CA ASP A 160 12.49 -15.57 -11.50
C ASP A 160 13.33 -14.62 -12.35
N GLN A 161 14.62 -14.60 -12.11
CA GLN A 161 15.58 -13.76 -12.83
C GLN A 161 15.71 -14.09 -14.33
N LYS A 162 15.32 -15.31 -14.75
CA LYS A 162 15.42 -15.72 -16.16
C LYS A 162 14.27 -15.14 -16.98
N THR A 163 13.07 -15.28 -16.48
CA THR A 163 11.85 -14.81 -17.16
C THR A 163 11.51 -13.37 -16.84
N GLY A 164 12.03 -12.83 -15.74
CA GLY A 164 11.67 -11.53 -15.20
C GLY A 164 10.37 -11.52 -14.39
N ILE A 165 9.72 -12.67 -14.23
CA ILE A 165 8.47 -12.80 -13.46
C ILE A 165 8.74 -12.55 -11.98
N ILE A 166 7.84 -11.79 -11.35
CA ILE A 166 7.89 -11.46 -9.94
C ILE A 166 6.58 -11.89 -9.29
N VAL A 167 6.67 -12.52 -8.12
CA VAL A 167 5.55 -12.73 -7.22
C VAL A 167 5.70 -11.76 -6.06
N TRP A 168 4.71 -10.91 -5.86
CA TRP A 168 4.70 -9.94 -4.77
C TRP A 168 3.38 -9.92 -4.01
N CYS A 169 3.36 -9.27 -2.86
CA CYS A 169 2.14 -8.94 -2.15
C CYS A 169 1.96 -7.44 -2.15
N VAL A 170 0.85 -6.95 -2.67
CA VAL A 170 0.50 -5.53 -2.61
C VAL A 170 0.21 -5.13 -1.17
N THR A 171 0.89 -4.09 -0.66
CA THR A 171 0.84 -3.72 0.77
C THR A 171 0.35 -2.32 1.04
N GLY A 172 0.38 -1.41 0.11
CA GLY A 172 0.04 -0.01 0.34
C GLY A 172 1.27 0.90 0.51
N PRO A 173 1.09 2.23 0.49
CA PRO A 173 2.14 3.21 0.22
C PRO A 173 3.09 3.51 1.39
N LEU A 174 2.85 3.01 2.60
CA LEU A 174 3.68 3.33 3.76
C LEU A 174 5.04 2.64 3.73
N GLN A 175 5.13 1.40 3.26
CA GLN A 175 6.39 0.66 3.21
C GLN A 175 7.46 1.30 2.32
N PRO A 176 7.17 1.75 1.08
CA PRO A 176 8.14 2.44 0.25
C PRO A 176 8.72 3.69 0.89
N ARG A 177 7.91 4.41 1.67
CA ARG A 177 8.34 5.63 2.36
C ARG A 177 9.35 5.36 3.47
N LEU A 178 9.24 4.22 4.14
CA LEU A 178 10.10 3.86 5.27
C LEU A 178 11.39 3.15 4.85
N LYS A 179 11.32 2.30 3.82
CA LYS A 179 12.41 1.39 3.43
C LYS A 179 13.07 1.73 2.09
N GLY A 180 12.53 2.72 1.36
CA GLY A 180 12.85 2.92 -0.05
C GLY A 180 12.16 1.89 -0.93
N PHE A 181 12.33 2.01 -2.23
CA PHE A 181 11.70 1.12 -3.21
C PHE A 181 12.51 1.07 -4.51
N LYS A 182 12.28 0.01 -5.29
CA LYS A 182 12.71 -0.10 -6.69
C LYS A 182 11.49 0.13 -7.58
N ASP A 183 11.64 0.91 -8.64
CA ASP A 183 10.54 1.25 -9.54
C ASP A 183 10.56 0.37 -10.78
N LEU A 184 9.50 -0.42 -10.96
CA LEU A 184 9.30 -1.27 -12.15
C LEU A 184 8.70 -0.52 -13.33
N GLY A 185 8.19 0.69 -13.14
CA GLY A 185 7.37 1.36 -14.13
C GLY A 185 6.04 0.63 -14.35
N TYR A 186 5.78 0.20 -15.58
CA TYR A 186 4.57 -0.54 -15.93
C TYR A 186 4.77 -2.06 -15.86
N TYR A 187 3.71 -2.80 -15.50
CA TYR A 187 3.71 -4.24 -15.45
C TYR A 187 2.37 -4.84 -15.91
N ALA A 188 2.41 -6.10 -16.36
CA ALA A 188 1.22 -6.92 -16.55
C ALA A 188 0.93 -7.70 -15.26
N ALA A 189 -0.29 -7.61 -14.76
CA ALA A 189 -0.80 -8.46 -13.69
C ALA A 189 -1.32 -9.77 -14.33
N GLU A 190 -0.58 -10.86 -14.10
CA GLU A 190 -0.87 -12.17 -14.73
C GLU A 190 -1.85 -12.98 -13.92
N ALA A 191 -1.65 -13.04 -12.60
CA ALA A 191 -2.48 -13.83 -11.72
C ALA A 191 -2.53 -13.28 -10.30
N TYR A 192 -3.64 -13.57 -9.60
CA TYR A 192 -3.73 -13.49 -8.14
C TYR A 192 -3.78 -14.89 -7.53
N GLU A 193 -3.20 -15.05 -6.35
CA GLU A 193 -3.26 -16.28 -5.58
C GLU A 193 -3.44 -15.98 -4.08
N GLY A 194 -4.31 -16.75 -3.43
CA GLY A 194 -4.61 -16.56 -2.02
C GLY A 194 -5.58 -17.61 -1.48
N ILE A 195 -6.12 -17.32 -0.31
CA ILE A 195 -7.06 -18.19 0.40
C ILE A 195 -8.48 -17.61 0.34
N VAL A 196 -9.43 -18.44 -0.02
CA VAL A 196 -10.86 -18.15 0.07
C VAL A 196 -11.44 -18.92 1.25
N LYS A 197 -11.99 -18.21 2.24
CA LYS A 197 -12.63 -18.81 3.42
C LYS A 197 -14.13 -19.00 3.20
N ASP A 198 -14.76 -17.97 2.63
CA ASP A 198 -16.18 -17.89 2.40
C ASP A 198 -16.47 -17.45 0.97
N THR A 199 -17.51 -18.00 0.36
CA THR A 199 -17.93 -17.68 -1.00
C THR A 199 -19.45 -17.73 -1.15
N LYS A 200 -20.02 -16.82 -1.95
CA LYS A 200 -21.45 -16.81 -2.31
C LYS A 200 -21.82 -17.93 -3.27
N LYS A 201 -20.88 -18.36 -4.10
CA LYS A 201 -21.07 -19.37 -5.15
C LYS A 201 -20.01 -20.45 -5.05
N GLU A 202 -20.37 -21.67 -5.40
CA GLU A 202 -19.41 -22.75 -5.56
C GLU A 202 -18.34 -22.38 -6.58
N LEU A 203 -17.07 -22.40 -6.18
CA LEU A 203 -15.96 -22.11 -7.07
C LEU A 203 -15.64 -23.31 -7.94
N LYS A 204 -15.50 -23.08 -9.26
CA LYS A 204 -15.16 -24.09 -10.26
C LYS A 204 -14.02 -23.62 -11.14
N VAL A 205 -13.07 -24.47 -11.40
CA VAL A 205 -11.99 -24.22 -12.36
C VAL A 205 -12.61 -24.01 -13.75
N GLY A 206 -12.10 -23.03 -14.49
CA GLY A 206 -12.60 -22.67 -15.83
C GLY A 206 -13.72 -21.64 -15.82
N LEU A 207 -14.24 -21.23 -14.68
CA LEU A 207 -15.26 -20.18 -14.58
C LEU A 207 -14.70 -18.86 -14.10
N ARG A 208 -15.31 -17.76 -14.54
CA ARG A 208 -14.99 -16.40 -14.14
C ARG A 208 -15.87 -15.98 -12.96
N PHE A 209 -15.24 -15.37 -11.96
CA PHE A 209 -15.90 -14.87 -10.75
C PHE A 209 -15.53 -13.42 -10.51
N TRP A 210 -16.38 -12.72 -9.74
CA TRP A 210 -16.06 -11.45 -9.14
C TRP A 210 -15.47 -11.68 -7.75
N PHE A 211 -14.38 -11.03 -7.43
CA PHE A 211 -13.73 -11.17 -6.14
C PHE A 211 -13.16 -9.83 -5.64
N LEU A 212 -12.99 -9.72 -4.33
CA LEU A 212 -12.32 -8.59 -3.70
C LEU A 212 -10.96 -9.05 -3.15
N PRO A 213 -9.85 -8.59 -3.75
CA PRO A 213 -8.53 -8.86 -3.16
C PRO A 213 -8.41 -8.15 -1.81
N ARG A 214 -8.07 -8.88 -0.77
CA ARG A 214 -7.80 -8.27 0.53
C ARG A 214 -6.63 -7.29 0.39
N ARG A 215 -6.77 -6.09 0.96
CA ARG A 215 -5.82 -4.96 0.84
C ARG A 215 -5.78 -4.29 -0.55
N CYS A 216 -6.77 -4.51 -1.39
CA CYS A 216 -6.96 -3.64 -2.56
C CYS A 216 -7.13 -2.19 -2.08
N MET A 217 -6.25 -1.29 -2.53
CA MET A 217 -6.26 0.12 -2.09
C MET A 217 -7.53 0.86 -2.49
N LEU A 218 -8.13 0.53 -3.63
CA LEU A 218 -9.40 1.09 -4.08
C LEU A 218 -10.60 0.37 -3.47
N GLN A 219 -10.40 -0.82 -2.90
CA GLN A 219 -11.47 -1.71 -2.44
C GLN A 219 -12.52 -1.96 -3.54
N TRP A 220 -12.08 -2.04 -4.78
CA TRP A 220 -12.90 -2.37 -5.93
C TRP A 220 -12.83 -3.86 -6.21
N ARG A 221 -13.97 -4.42 -6.61
CA ARG A 221 -14.01 -5.81 -7.04
C ARG A 221 -13.18 -6.01 -8.30
N HIS A 222 -12.63 -7.20 -8.44
CA HIS A 222 -11.95 -7.67 -9.64
C HIS A 222 -12.71 -8.83 -10.22
N SER A 223 -12.55 -9.09 -11.50
CA SER A 223 -12.98 -10.35 -12.11
C SER A 223 -11.78 -11.13 -12.61
N GLY A 224 -11.89 -12.44 -12.60
CA GLY A 224 -10.85 -13.31 -13.13
C GLY A 224 -11.33 -14.75 -13.27
N LEU A 225 -10.62 -15.52 -14.10
CA LEU A 225 -10.84 -16.93 -14.33
C LEU A 225 -10.13 -17.74 -13.24
N VAL A 226 -10.87 -18.55 -12.51
CA VAL A 226 -10.27 -19.50 -11.57
C VAL A 226 -9.64 -20.65 -12.35
N ASN A 227 -8.32 -20.80 -12.26
CA ASN A 227 -7.58 -21.86 -12.96
C ASN A 227 -7.02 -22.94 -12.04
N PHE A 228 -7.07 -22.71 -10.71
CA PHE A 228 -6.61 -23.69 -9.72
C PHE A 228 -7.42 -23.55 -8.43
N ILE A 229 -7.78 -24.68 -7.84
CA ILE A 229 -8.41 -24.78 -6.51
C ILE A 229 -7.79 -25.98 -5.77
N ALA A 230 -7.41 -25.77 -4.51
CA ALA A 230 -7.00 -26.83 -3.60
C ALA A 230 -7.55 -26.60 -2.20
N HIS A 231 -8.00 -27.64 -1.52
CA HIS A 231 -8.39 -27.58 -0.13
C HIS A 231 -7.16 -27.50 0.76
N THR A 232 -7.16 -26.57 1.71
CA THR A 232 -6.12 -26.44 2.74
C THR A 232 -6.78 -26.31 4.11
N LYS A 233 -5.99 -26.40 5.16
CA LYS A 233 -6.48 -26.18 6.54
C LYS A 233 -7.00 -24.75 6.78
N ASP A 234 -6.54 -23.79 5.97
CA ASP A 234 -6.85 -22.37 6.12
C ASP A 234 -8.01 -21.92 5.20
N GLY A 235 -8.55 -22.82 4.37
CA GLY A 235 -9.59 -22.60 3.38
C GLY A 235 -9.21 -23.10 1.99
N LEU A 236 -9.90 -22.60 0.95
CA LEU A 236 -9.59 -22.95 -0.43
C LEU A 236 -8.41 -22.08 -0.92
N ARG A 237 -7.30 -22.70 -1.29
CA ARG A 237 -6.25 -22.04 -2.06
C ARG A 237 -6.73 -21.90 -3.50
N VAL A 238 -6.74 -20.67 -4.00
CA VAL A 238 -7.27 -20.35 -5.33
C VAL A 238 -6.23 -19.54 -6.10
N ARG A 239 -6.06 -19.88 -7.38
CA ARG A 239 -5.32 -19.06 -8.36
C ARG A 239 -6.28 -18.57 -9.42
N ILE A 240 -6.17 -17.30 -9.76
CA ILE A 240 -7.08 -16.56 -10.63
C ILE A 240 -6.24 -15.83 -11.69
N GLU A 241 -6.62 -15.98 -12.95
CA GLU A 241 -5.94 -15.37 -14.11
C GLU A 241 -6.91 -14.54 -14.96
N GLY A 242 -6.38 -13.84 -15.98
CA GLY A 242 -7.20 -12.99 -16.84
C GLY A 242 -7.92 -11.90 -16.04
N LEU A 243 -7.16 -11.19 -15.24
CA LEU A 243 -7.63 -10.20 -14.27
C LEU A 243 -8.20 -8.96 -14.95
N MET A 244 -9.30 -8.45 -14.41
CA MET A 244 -9.89 -7.17 -14.80
C MET A 244 -10.48 -6.49 -13.56
N ILE A 245 -10.23 -5.19 -13.40
CA ILE A 245 -10.92 -4.38 -12.40
C ILE A 245 -12.30 -3.97 -12.94
N GLY A 246 -13.34 -4.09 -12.14
CA GLY A 246 -14.70 -3.87 -12.64
C GLY A 246 -15.59 -3.07 -11.70
#